data_216b571d8fbcf0cfdcd5ba106eb70419
#
_entry.id   216b571d8fbcf0cfdcd5ba106eb70419
#
_cell.length_a   1.000
_cell.length_b   1.000
_cell.length_c   1.000
_cell.angle_alpha   90.00
_cell.angle_beta   90.00
_cell.angle_gamma   90.00
#
_symmetry.space_group_name_H-M   'P 1'
#
loop_
_entity.id
_entity.type
_entity.pdbx_description
1 polymer ?
#
loop_
_entity_poly.entity_id
_entity_poly.type
_entity_poly.pdbx_seq_one_letter_code
_entity_poly.pdbx_strand_id
1 'polypeptide(L)'
;ATMHWNPKRPPNGNGFELAPVPMRSRQGPIVEQTSPQTIKMVLKSEGFLLKGIQIKGDTIRVDIENQEFRSVAQAVGRITRTLQRFSSDSITKAKIVFIKHTVPVASYEINFKSAQEASKGQKVKGVFKPKDVANALPLDDLERSNFSWALGPYFDYRLFDPMRPFRYDFGLNLSAGYSFSDTFSLGGSTQKSIYGILDENIRKSDSVLTHVRSDFPEYDRFGDGGIDHLTFRYLSKISPKTYVRAEFGYLETMFGGAAVEALYKSNASDLALGIDLAVAKQREFNQMLGFKDYQTTTGHVTLYWDAGKKFDFQASVGRYLAGDWGGTLEVSRRFANGWKVGTYATLTDVPFTTFGEGSFDKGLFLELPLDWMVGTKVRSQRALIIKPITRDGGAKLMGTGQLYSLINRDQNSEVIREMGRAWK
;
A
#
# COMPACT_ATOMS: atom_id res chain seq x y z
N ALA A 1 11.63 -26.48 -1.31
CA ALA A 1 10.42 -25.85 -1.81
C ALA A 1 10.57 -25.63 -3.31
N THR A 2 9.81 -26.36 -4.12
CA THR A 2 9.81 -26.23 -5.58
C THR A 2 8.95 -25.03 -5.94
N MET A 3 9.56 -23.96 -6.51
CA MET A 3 8.84 -22.83 -7.09
C MET A 3 8.16 -23.29 -8.38
N HIS A 4 6.85 -23.48 -8.35
CA HIS A 4 6.04 -23.67 -9.56
C HIS A 4 5.54 -22.32 -10.06
N TRP A 5 6.23 -21.75 -11.04
CA TRP A 5 5.81 -20.53 -11.70
C TRP A 5 4.72 -20.86 -12.75
N ASN A 6 3.49 -20.42 -12.50
CA ASN A 6 2.42 -20.41 -13.50
C ASN A 6 1.68 -19.08 -13.46
N PRO A 7 1.91 -18.17 -14.42
CA PRO A 7 1.30 -16.83 -14.43
C PRO A 7 -0.22 -16.84 -14.59
N LYS A 8 -0.80 -17.97 -15.00
CA LYS A 8 -2.26 -18.12 -15.18
C LYS A 8 -2.98 -18.67 -13.93
N ARG A 9 -2.25 -19.20 -12.96
CA ARG A 9 -2.84 -19.68 -11.71
C ARG A 9 -2.39 -18.78 -10.57
N PRO A 10 -3.33 -18.29 -9.73
CA PRO A 10 -2.94 -17.72 -8.44
C PRO A 10 -2.15 -18.80 -7.69
N PRO A 11 -1.17 -18.43 -6.85
CA PRO A 11 -0.52 -19.39 -5.98
C PRO A 11 -1.62 -20.16 -5.25
N ASN A 12 -1.65 -21.46 -5.38
CA ASN A 12 -2.46 -22.29 -4.50
C ASN A 12 -1.99 -21.97 -3.10
N GLY A 13 -2.89 -21.49 -2.22
CA GLY A 13 -2.58 -21.37 -0.82
C GLY A 13 -1.99 -22.71 -0.40
N ASN A 14 -0.69 -22.75 -0.19
CA ASN A 14 0.02 -23.98 0.13
C ASN A 14 -0.45 -24.41 1.52
N GLY A 15 -1.42 -25.29 1.63
CA GLY A 15 -1.70 -26.11 2.80
C GLY A 15 -1.95 -25.41 4.16
N PHE A 16 -1.57 -24.16 4.31
CA PHE A 16 -1.68 -23.36 5.53
C PHE A 16 -2.91 -22.46 5.57
N GLU A 17 -3.67 -22.38 4.49
CA GLU A 17 -4.91 -21.62 4.48
C GLU A 17 -6.02 -22.47 5.09
N LEU A 18 -6.48 -22.09 6.29
CA LEU A 18 -7.63 -22.72 6.93
C LEU A 18 -8.84 -22.65 5.99
N ALA A 19 -9.60 -23.74 5.93
CA ALA A 19 -10.86 -23.73 5.19
C ALA A 19 -11.76 -22.60 5.71
N PRO A 20 -12.45 -21.85 4.81
CA PRO A 20 -13.33 -20.78 5.27
C PRO A 20 -14.47 -21.34 6.11
N VAL A 21 -14.90 -20.58 7.11
CA VAL A 21 -16.08 -20.91 7.91
C VAL A 21 -17.26 -21.18 6.97
N PRO A 22 -17.94 -22.35 7.07
CA PRO A 22 -19.10 -22.63 6.24
C PRO A 22 -20.27 -21.74 6.61
N MET A 23 -21.02 -21.25 5.62
CA MET A 23 -22.28 -20.56 5.86
C MET A 23 -23.30 -21.48 6.53
N ARG A 24 -24.06 -20.93 7.48
CA ARG A 24 -25.12 -21.68 8.16
C ARG A 24 -26.33 -21.86 7.23
N SER A 25 -26.89 -23.09 7.19
CA SER A 25 -28.22 -23.29 6.64
C SER A 25 -29.25 -22.67 7.60
N ARG A 26 -30.12 -21.79 7.12
CA ARG A 26 -31.21 -21.21 7.95
C ARG A 26 -32.32 -22.19 8.29
N GLN A 27 -32.17 -23.46 7.91
CA GLN A 27 -33.04 -24.57 8.31
C GLN A 27 -32.55 -25.27 9.59
N GLY A 28 -31.43 -24.82 10.19
CA GLY A 28 -30.89 -25.32 11.45
C GLY A 28 -31.44 -24.58 12.66
N PRO A 29 -30.92 -24.89 13.88
CA PRO A 29 -31.37 -24.26 15.11
C PRO A 29 -31.25 -22.74 15.03
N ILE A 30 -32.27 -22.04 15.57
CA ILE A 30 -32.34 -20.59 15.59
C ILE A 30 -31.25 -20.02 16.52
N VAL A 31 -30.50 -19.05 16.06
CA VAL A 31 -29.56 -18.27 16.85
C VAL A 31 -30.28 -16.99 17.27
N GLU A 32 -30.72 -16.93 18.51
CA GLU A 32 -31.49 -15.79 19.05
C GLU A 32 -30.61 -14.57 19.34
N GLN A 33 -29.38 -14.79 19.78
CA GLN A 33 -28.47 -13.70 20.15
C GLN A 33 -27.17 -13.75 19.37
N THR A 34 -26.71 -12.58 18.98
CA THR A 34 -25.37 -12.39 18.41
C THR A 34 -24.35 -12.31 19.53
N SER A 35 -23.31 -13.14 19.50
CA SER A 35 -22.19 -13.05 20.43
C SER A 35 -21.02 -12.28 19.80
N PRO A 36 -20.80 -11.01 20.19
CA PRO A 36 -19.68 -10.22 19.68
C PRO A 36 -18.31 -10.86 19.99
N GLN A 37 -18.17 -11.51 21.16
CA GLN A 37 -16.93 -12.18 21.56
C GLN A 37 -16.61 -13.37 20.64
N THR A 38 -17.61 -14.19 20.30
CA THR A 38 -17.42 -15.31 19.37
C THR A 38 -17.04 -14.81 17.99
N ILE A 39 -17.72 -13.77 17.50
CA ILE A 39 -17.39 -13.15 16.20
C ILE A 39 -15.94 -12.62 16.23
N LYS A 40 -15.54 -11.92 17.30
CA LYS A 40 -14.18 -11.40 17.49
C LYS A 40 -13.13 -12.52 17.46
N MET A 41 -13.34 -13.59 18.21
CA MET A 41 -12.40 -14.73 18.26
C MET A 41 -12.26 -15.41 16.90
N VAL A 42 -13.36 -15.68 16.21
CA VAL A 42 -13.33 -16.33 14.89
C VAL A 42 -12.69 -15.44 13.84
N LEU A 43 -13.01 -14.14 13.82
CA LEU A 43 -12.36 -13.21 12.89
C LEU A 43 -10.85 -13.11 13.15
N LYS A 44 -10.44 -13.10 14.43
CA LYS A 44 -9.01 -13.08 14.79
C LYS A 44 -8.28 -14.33 14.33
N SER A 45 -8.88 -15.52 14.49
CA SER A 45 -8.28 -16.78 14.03
C SER A 45 -8.18 -16.87 12.49
N GLU A 46 -9.00 -16.09 11.77
CA GLU A 46 -8.94 -15.98 10.32
C GLU A 46 -8.01 -14.85 9.83
N GLY A 47 -7.31 -14.12 10.71
CA GLY A 47 -6.37 -13.06 10.35
C GLY A 47 -7.02 -11.67 10.17
N PHE A 48 -8.16 -11.45 10.84
CA PHE A 48 -8.84 -10.15 10.86
C PHE A 48 -8.85 -9.57 12.27
N LEU A 49 -8.50 -8.30 12.38
CA LEU A 49 -8.60 -7.58 13.64
C LEU A 49 -9.92 -6.78 13.65
N LEU A 50 -10.86 -7.19 14.51
CA LEU A 50 -12.12 -6.48 14.73
C LEU A 50 -11.84 -5.21 15.55
N LYS A 51 -12.10 -4.03 14.96
CA LYS A 51 -11.94 -2.72 15.59
C LYS A 51 -13.24 -2.21 16.21
N GLY A 52 -14.37 -2.61 15.67
CA GLY A 52 -15.68 -2.23 16.20
C GLY A 52 -16.79 -3.09 15.64
N ILE A 53 -17.86 -3.27 16.44
CA ILE A 53 -19.07 -3.99 16.05
C ILE A 53 -20.30 -3.21 16.48
N GLN A 54 -21.30 -3.12 15.63
CA GLN A 54 -22.57 -2.45 15.92
C GLN A 54 -23.71 -3.17 15.22
N ILE A 55 -24.82 -3.37 15.93
CA ILE A 55 -26.05 -3.90 15.36
C ILE A 55 -27.09 -2.80 15.35
N LYS A 56 -27.71 -2.57 14.19
CA LYS A 56 -28.78 -1.61 14.01
C LYS A 56 -29.87 -2.23 13.12
N GLY A 57 -31.04 -2.52 13.73
CA GLY A 57 -32.12 -3.22 13.04
C GLY A 57 -31.68 -4.59 12.54
N ASP A 58 -31.83 -4.86 11.27
CA ASP A 58 -31.49 -6.11 10.61
C ASP A 58 -30.03 -6.16 10.06
N THR A 59 -29.22 -5.16 10.40
CA THR A 59 -27.87 -4.99 9.86
C THR A 59 -26.82 -5.03 10.94
N ILE A 60 -25.80 -5.89 10.77
CA ILE A 60 -24.58 -5.91 11.55
C ILE A 60 -23.47 -5.14 10.82
N ARG A 61 -22.91 -4.12 11.47
CA ARG A 61 -21.72 -3.42 11.01
C ARG A 61 -20.52 -3.91 11.76
N VAL A 62 -19.43 -4.19 11.04
CA VAL A 62 -18.11 -4.50 11.59
C VAL A 62 -17.06 -3.61 10.93
N ASP A 63 -16.22 -3.01 11.76
CA ASP A 63 -15.06 -2.25 11.36
C ASP A 63 -13.84 -3.13 11.57
N ILE A 64 -13.10 -3.45 10.50
CA ILE A 64 -12.11 -4.53 10.46
C ILE A 64 -10.81 -4.07 9.82
N GLU A 65 -9.69 -4.44 10.43
CA GLU A 65 -8.37 -4.39 9.82
C GLU A 65 -8.01 -5.77 9.27
N ASN A 66 -7.80 -5.84 7.95
CA ASN A 66 -7.37 -7.06 7.27
C ASN A 66 -5.85 -7.14 7.36
N GLN A 67 -5.33 -8.10 8.13
CA GLN A 67 -3.91 -8.25 8.39
C GLN A 67 -3.23 -9.23 7.43
N GLU A 68 -3.93 -10.24 6.92
CA GLU A 68 -3.34 -11.36 6.20
C GLU A 68 -3.74 -11.45 4.73
N PHE A 69 -5.01 -11.20 4.40
CA PHE A 69 -5.48 -11.48 3.05
C PHE A 69 -5.09 -10.39 2.06
N ARG A 70 -4.29 -10.75 1.06
CA ARG A 70 -4.01 -9.89 -0.08
C ARG A 70 -5.26 -9.66 -0.94
N SER A 71 -6.04 -10.72 -1.16
CA SER A 71 -7.29 -10.63 -1.91
C SER A 71 -8.41 -10.06 -1.05
N VAL A 72 -8.84 -8.85 -1.37
CA VAL A 72 -9.95 -8.18 -0.68
C VAL A 72 -11.27 -8.92 -0.89
N ALA A 73 -11.50 -9.45 -2.10
CA ALA A 73 -12.69 -10.26 -2.38
C ALA A 73 -12.78 -11.47 -1.46
N GLN A 74 -11.66 -12.17 -1.24
CA GLN A 74 -11.57 -13.30 -0.30
C GLN A 74 -11.80 -12.83 1.14
N ALA A 75 -11.20 -11.72 1.55
CA ALA A 75 -11.41 -11.15 2.88
C ALA A 75 -12.89 -10.84 3.13
N VAL A 76 -13.57 -10.14 2.19
CA VAL A 76 -14.99 -9.83 2.30
C VAL A 76 -15.82 -11.11 2.38
N GLY A 77 -15.51 -12.13 1.55
CA GLY A 77 -16.24 -13.40 1.55
C GLY A 77 -16.12 -14.15 2.89
N ARG A 78 -14.91 -14.24 3.46
CA ARG A 78 -14.66 -14.89 4.76
C ARG A 78 -15.35 -14.18 5.92
N ILE A 79 -15.22 -12.86 5.97
CA ILE A 79 -15.93 -12.03 6.98
C ILE A 79 -17.44 -12.23 6.85
N THR A 80 -17.98 -12.22 5.63
CA THR A 80 -19.42 -12.44 5.38
C THR A 80 -19.88 -13.80 5.90
N ARG A 81 -19.11 -14.88 5.67
CA ARG A 81 -19.41 -16.23 6.16
C ARG A 81 -19.45 -16.28 7.68
N THR A 82 -18.45 -15.68 8.34
CA THR A 82 -18.37 -15.59 9.81
C THR A 82 -19.57 -14.84 10.37
N LEU A 83 -19.89 -13.66 9.83
CA LEU A 83 -21.02 -12.87 10.29
C LEU A 83 -22.36 -13.61 10.06
N GLN A 84 -22.58 -14.21 8.90
CA GLN A 84 -23.80 -14.97 8.61
C GLN A 84 -23.97 -16.19 9.54
N ARG A 85 -22.86 -16.85 9.89
CA ARG A 85 -22.92 -18.04 10.76
C ARG A 85 -23.21 -17.71 12.21
N PHE A 86 -22.61 -16.67 12.74
CA PHE A 86 -22.62 -16.34 14.18
C PHE A 86 -23.57 -15.20 14.56
N SER A 87 -24.24 -14.58 13.61
CA SER A 87 -25.28 -13.58 13.88
C SER A 87 -26.64 -14.23 14.13
N SER A 88 -27.48 -13.54 14.90
CA SER A 88 -28.89 -13.87 15.09
C SER A 88 -29.65 -13.96 13.76
N ASP A 89 -30.73 -14.75 13.71
CA ASP A 89 -31.56 -14.91 12.50
C ASP A 89 -32.29 -13.62 12.09
N SER A 90 -32.48 -12.69 13.04
CA SER A 90 -33.02 -11.35 12.76
C SER A 90 -32.07 -10.49 11.91
N ILE A 91 -30.77 -10.81 11.88
CA ILE A 91 -29.78 -10.08 11.07
C ILE A 91 -29.76 -10.64 9.66
N THR A 92 -30.12 -9.81 8.68
CA THR A 92 -30.19 -10.20 7.28
C THR A 92 -29.10 -9.59 6.41
N LYS A 93 -28.42 -8.55 6.91
CA LYS A 93 -27.41 -7.78 6.19
C LYS A 93 -26.15 -7.58 7.02
N ALA A 94 -25.05 -7.47 6.33
CA ALA A 94 -23.77 -7.03 6.90
C ALA A 94 -23.28 -5.75 6.23
N LYS A 95 -22.67 -4.86 7.01
CA LYS A 95 -21.86 -3.75 6.55
C LYS A 95 -20.44 -3.95 7.03
N ILE A 96 -19.54 -4.30 6.12
CA ILE A 96 -18.12 -4.51 6.40
C ILE A 96 -17.38 -3.23 6.05
N VAL A 97 -16.65 -2.66 7.00
CA VAL A 97 -15.82 -1.46 6.81
C VAL A 97 -14.36 -1.84 7.03
N PHE A 98 -13.53 -1.70 6.02
CA PHE A 98 -12.09 -1.88 6.15
C PHE A 98 -11.45 -0.63 6.72
N ILE A 99 -10.66 -0.83 7.76
CA ILE A 99 -9.93 0.21 8.48
C ILE A 99 -8.42 0.06 8.21
N LYS A 100 -7.73 1.16 7.98
CA LYS A 100 -6.27 1.26 7.95
C LYS A 100 -5.83 2.27 9.00
N HIS A 101 -5.03 1.81 9.95
CA HIS A 101 -4.79 2.55 11.19
C HIS A 101 -6.14 2.84 11.86
N THR A 102 -6.72 4.00 11.69
CA THR A 102 -8.05 4.35 12.20
C THR A 102 -8.96 4.91 11.12
N VAL A 103 -8.45 4.98 9.88
CA VAL A 103 -9.15 5.57 8.74
C VAL A 103 -9.97 4.51 8.02
N PRO A 104 -11.29 4.70 7.84
CA PRO A 104 -12.11 3.81 7.02
C PRO A 104 -11.78 4.00 5.54
N VAL A 105 -11.24 2.96 4.92
CA VAL A 105 -10.75 3.00 3.54
C VAL A 105 -11.74 2.47 2.53
N ALA A 106 -12.53 1.47 2.89
CA ALA A 106 -13.56 0.88 2.03
C ALA A 106 -14.73 0.35 2.84
N SER A 107 -15.91 0.27 2.24
CA SER A 107 -17.10 -0.31 2.86
C SER A 107 -17.92 -1.09 1.86
N TYR A 108 -18.51 -2.20 2.32
CA TYR A 108 -19.33 -3.09 1.52
C TYR A 108 -20.61 -3.44 2.29
N GLU A 109 -21.75 -3.29 1.62
CA GLU A 109 -23.03 -3.80 2.11
C GLU A 109 -23.34 -5.13 1.43
N ILE A 110 -23.69 -6.14 2.22
CA ILE A 110 -23.92 -7.51 1.78
C ILE A 110 -25.25 -8.00 2.34
N ASN A 111 -26.09 -8.56 1.48
CA ASN A 111 -27.28 -9.32 1.88
C ASN A 111 -26.88 -10.79 2.06
N PHE A 112 -27.19 -11.39 3.20
CA PHE A 112 -26.78 -12.78 3.52
C PHE A 112 -27.40 -13.82 2.59
N LYS A 113 -28.65 -13.62 2.14
CA LYS A 113 -29.30 -14.50 1.17
C LYS A 113 -28.55 -14.50 -0.16
N SER A 114 -28.27 -13.30 -0.70
CA SER A 114 -27.51 -13.14 -1.95
C SER A 114 -26.09 -13.73 -1.84
N ALA A 115 -25.45 -13.54 -0.69
CA ALA A 115 -24.13 -14.11 -0.42
C ALA A 115 -24.16 -15.64 -0.37
N GLN A 116 -25.20 -16.22 0.23
CA GLN A 116 -25.37 -17.67 0.31
C GLN A 116 -25.61 -18.28 -1.08
N GLU A 117 -26.44 -17.65 -1.91
CA GLU A 117 -26.68 -18.06 -3.29
C GLU A 117 -25.38 -18.02 -4.11
N ALA A 118 -24.63 -16.92 -4.01
CA ALA A 118 -23.34 -16.76 -4.69
C ALA A 118 -22.28 -17.76 -4.20
N SER A 119 -22.25 -18.09 -2.92
CA SER A 119 -21.32 -19.07 -2.36
C SER A 119 -21.55 -20.49 -2.85
N LYS A 120 -22.75 -20.81 -3.32
CA LYS A 120 -23.13 -22.08 -3.96
C LYS A 120 -22.88 -22.09 -5.48
N GLY A 121 -22.21 -21.05 -6.01
CA GLY A 121 -21.88 -20.93 -7.43
C GLY A 121 -22.95 -20.29 -8.30
N GLN A 122 -24.05 -19.79 -7.71
CA GLN A 122 -25.08 -19.06 -8.47
C GLN A 122 -24.55 -17.68 -8.89
N LYS A 123 -24.90 -17.24 -10.10
CA LYS A 123 -24.53 -15.92 -10.62
C LYS A 123 -25.43 -14.85 -10.01
N VAL A 124 -25.00 -14.24 -8.91
CA VAL A 124 -25.68 -13.11 -8.26
C VAL A 124 -24.91 -11.83 -8.56
N LYS A 125 -25.55 -10.86 -9.21
CA LYS A 125 -24.95 -9.53 -9.47
C LYS A 125 -24.96 -8.68 -8.20
N GLY A 126 -23.89 -7.93 -7.96
CA GLY A 126 -23.82 -6.92 -6.91
C GLY A 126 -23.94 -7.51 -5.49
N VAL A 127 -23.38 -8.68 -5.25
CA VAL A 127 -23.34 -9.30 -3.90
C VAL A 127 -22.65 -8.39 -2.91
N PHE A 128 -21.52 -7.80 -3.30
CA PHE A 128 -20.78 -6.81 -2.53
C PHE A 128 -21.08 -5.43 -3.10
N LYS A 129 -21.88 -4.64 -2.38
CA LYS A 129 -22.26 -3.28 -2.80
C LYS A 129 -21.29 -2.28 -2.18
N PRO A 130 -20.40 -1.64 -2.96
CA PRO A 130 -19.49 -0.65 -2.42
C PRO A 130 -20.23 0.57 -1.91
N LYS A 131 -19.78 1.11 -0.79
CA LYS A 131 -20.31 2.32 -0.16
C LYS A 131 -19.18 3.20 0.32
N ASP A 132 -19.39 4.49 0.32
CA ASP A 132 -18.54 5.43 1.01
C ASP A 132 -18.98 5.54 2.49
N VAL A 133 -18.02 5.64 3.39
CA VAL A 133 -18.26 5.78 4.83
C VAL A 133 -17.36 6.87 5.39
N ALA A 134 -17.90 7.79 6.18
CA ALA A 134 -17.12 8.90 6.72
C ALA A 134 -16.30 8.48 7.94
N ASN A 135 -16.92 7.80 8.90
CA ASN A 135 -16.34 7.56 10.22
C ASN A 135 -16.24 6.07 10.54
N ALA A 136 -15.16 5.68 11.23
CA ALA A 136 -15.05 4.42 11.93
C ALA A 136 -15.98 4.41 13.16
N LEU A 137 -16.32 3.21 13.63
CA LEU A 137 -16.92 3.05 14.95
C LEU A 137 -15.91 3.43 16.03
N PRO A 138 -16.36 3.88 17.22
CA PRO A 138 -15.46 4.04 18.36
C PRO A 138 -14.69 2.75 18.61
N LEU A 139 -13.39 2.88 18.84
CA LEU A 139 -12.52 1.74 19.15
C LEU A 139 -12.73 1.31 20.59
N ASP A 140 -12.76 0.00 20.83
CA ASP A 140 -12.62 -0.54 22.19
C ASP A 140 -11.20 -0.25 22.68
N ASP A 141 -11.06 0.48 23.79
CA ASP A 141 -9.79 0.94 24.36
C ASP A 141 -8.85 -0.20 24.83
N LEU A 142 -9.35 -1.43 24.90
CA LEU A 142 -8.68 -2.57 25.51
C LEU A 142 -7.54 -3.22 24.67
N GLU A 143 -7.31 -2.81 23.41
CA GLU A 143 -6.31 -3.43 22.53
C GLU A 143 -5.39 -2.42 21.81
N ARG A 144 -5.21 -1.22 22.34
CA ARG A 144 -4.25 -0.26 21.76
C ARG A 144 -2.82 -0.54 22.25
N SER A 145 -2.01 -1.16 21.40
CA SER A 145 -0.57 -0.97 21.52
C SER A 145 -0.20 0.32 20.78
N ASN A 146 0.15 1.34 21.54
CA ASN A 146 0.61 2.62 20.94
C ASN A 146 2.01 2.50 20.34
N PHE A 147 2.79 1.49 20.74
CA PHE A 147 4.14 1.25 20.28
C PHE A 147 4.23 -0.04 19.45
N SER A 148 4.93 0.03 18.35
CA SER A 148 5.24 -1.11 17.51
C SER A 148 6.70 -1.05 17.07
N TRP A 149 7.35 -2.21 16.95
CA TRP A 149 8.68 -2.30 16.38
C TRP A 149 8.84 -3.60 15.60
N ALA A 150 9.75 -3.61 14.66
CA ALA A 150 10.12 -4.79 13.90
C ALA A 150 11.59 -4.77 13.58
N LEU A 151 12.23 -5.93 13.70
CA LEU A 151 13.59 -6.18 13.25
C LEU A 151 13.52 -7.30 12.21
N GLY A 152 14.11 -7.08 11.06
CA GLY A 152 14.11 -8.06 9.99
C GLY A 152 15.27 -7.89 9.03
N PRO A 153 15.57 -8.91 8.21
CA PRO A 153 16.55 -8.79 7.17
C PRO A 153 16.07 -7.87 6.05
N TYR A 154 17.00 -7.14 5.44
CA TYR A 154 16.77 -6.46 4.17
C TYR A 154 17.75 -6.98 3.11
N PHE A 155 17.37 -6.79 1.86
CA PHE A 155 18.20 -7.01 0.70
C PHE A 155 17.97 -5.88 -0.29
N ASP A 156 19.00 -5.06 -0.49
CA ASP A 156 19.02 -3.98 -1.47
C ASP A 156 19.97 -4.30 -2.62
N TYR A 157 19.67 -3.75 -3.78
CA TYR A 157 20.46 -4.00 -4.97
C TYR A 157 20.40 -2.81 -5.92
N ARG A 158 21.44 -2.71 -6.77
CA ARG A 158 21.52 -1.77 -7.89
C ARG A 158 21.84 -2.57 -9.14
N LEU A 159 21.15 -2.21 -10.23
CA LEU A 159 21.31 -2.83 -11.54
C LEU A 159 21.92 -1.83 -12.51
N PHE A 160 22.62 -2.36 -13.52
CA PHE A 160 23.15 -1.61 -14.65
C PHE A 160 24.20 -0.54 -14.30
N ASP A 161 24.92 -0.71 -13.20
CA ASP A 161 26.10 0.10 -12.93
C ASP A 161 27.20 -0.24 -13.94
N PRO A 162 27.79 0.77 -14.65
CA PRO A 162 28.82 0.51 -15.66
C PRO A 162 30.09 -0.16 -15.13
N MET A 163 30.44 0.06 -13.86
CA MET A 163 31.61 -0.57 -13.24
C MET A 163 31.34 -2.00 -12.78
N ARG A 164 30.15 -2.23 -12.19
CA ARG A 164 29.67 -3.55 -11.75
C ARG A 164 28.17 -3.65 -12.02
N PRO A 165 27.75 -4.43 -13.03
CA PRO A 165 26.35 -4.50 -13.47
C PRO A 165 25.35 -4.87 -12.40
N PHE A 166 25.80 -5.57 -11.36
CA PHE A 166 24.99 -5.94 -10.19
C PHE A 166 25.75 -5.65 -8.91
N ARG A 167 25.17 -4.78 -8.08
CA ARG A 167 25.62 -4.52 -6.72
C ARG A 167 24.51 -4.86 -5.76
N TYR A 168 24.84 -5.32 -4.59
CA TYR A 168 23.87 -5.73 -3.58
C TYR A 168 24.38 -5.43 -2.17
N ASP A 169 23.42 -5.39 -1.27
CA ASP A 169 23.65 -5.29 0.16
C ASP A 169 22.63 -6.13 0.93
N PHE A 170 23.10 -6.83 1.94
CA PHE A 170 22.30 -7.64 2.85
C PHE A 170 22.57 -7.20 4.28
N GLY A 171 21.53 -6.95 5.04
CA GLY A 171 21.68 -6.49 6.41
C GLY A 171 20.40 -6.60 7.23
N LEU A 172 20.35 -5.81 8.30
CA LEU A 172 19.22 -5.73 9.21
C LEU A 172 18.56 -4.36 9.14
N ASN A 173 17.22 -4.36 9.06
CA ASN A 173 16.38 -3.19 9.18
C ASN A 173 15.67 -3.21 10.52
N LEU A 174 15.81 -2.15 11.29
CA LEU A 174 15.03 -1.88 12.51
C LEU A 174 14.04 -0.76 12.22
N SER A 175 12.77 -1.02 12.42
CA SER A 175 11.71 -0.02 12.34
C SER A 175 10.96 0.08 13.66
N ALA A 176 10.53 1.30 14.00
CA ALA A 176 9.70 1.54 15.17
C ALA A 176 8.66 2.62 14.89
N GLY A 177 7.54 2.52 15.58
CA GLY A 177 6.44 3.48 15.46
C GLY A 177 5.69 3.66 16.77
N TYR A 178 5.24 4.89 17.00
CA TYR A 178 4.40 5.25 18.13
C TYR A 178 3.18 6.04 17.66
N SER A 179 1.99 5.59 18.05
CA SER A 179 0.72 6.25 17.75
C SER A 179 0.28 7.09 18.95
N PHE A 180 0.31 8.41 18.82
CA PHE A 180 -0.13 9.34 19.87
C PHE A 180 -1.65 9.38 19.94
N SER A 181 -2.30 9.24 18.80
CA SER A 181 -3.76 9.23 18.65
C SER A 181 -4.16 8.44 17.40
N ASP A 182 -5.43 8.45 17.08
CA ASP A 182 -5.98 7.83 15.86
C ASP A 182 -5.48 8.47 14.57
N THR A 183 -5.01 9.71 14.66
CA THR A 183 -4.61 10.51 13.50
C THR A 183 -3.13 10.84 13.48
N PHE A 184 -2.46 10.82 14.63
CA PHE A 184 -1.06 11.22 14.76
C PHE A 184 -0.16 10.06 15.14
N SER A 185 0.94 9.90 14.42
CA SER A 185 1.95 8.89 14.70
C SER A 185 3.36 9.42 14.40
N LEU A 186 4.35 8.85 15.08
CA LEU A 186 5.76 8.99 14.79
C LEU A 186 6.27 7.62 14.32
N GLY A 187 7.00 7.58 13.22
CA GLY A 187 7.57 6.34 12.70
C GLY A 187 8.93 6.56 12.08
N GLY A 188 9.79 5.57 12.21
CA GLY A 188 11.13 5.64 11.64
C GLY A 188 11.75 4.28 11.41
N SER A 189 12.81 4.26 10.61
CA SER A 189 13.65 3.08 10.38
C SER A 189 15.10 3.44 10.19
N THR A 190 15.95 2.45 10.49
CA THR A 190 17.38 2.46 10.22
C THR A 190 17.79 1.12 9.64
N GLN A 191 18.81 1.11 8.80
CA GLN A 191 19.38 -0.10 8.21
C GLN A 191 20.85 -0.19 8.56
N LYS A 192 21.32 -1.43 8.82
CA LYS A 192 22.74 -1.73 9.04
C LYS A 192 23.18 -2.84 8.12
N SER A 193 24.13 -2.55 7.26
CA SER A 193 24.78 -3.51 6.39
C SER A 193 25.56 -4.55 7.20
N ILE A 194 25.46 -5.80 6.77
CA ILE A 194 26.25 -6.92 7.28
C ILE A 194 27.21 -7.42 6.20
N TYR A 195 26.71 -7.51 4.97
CA TYR A 195 27.48 -8.03 3.85
C TYR A 195 26.96 -7.48 2.53
N GLY A 196 27.83 -6.83 1.77
CA GLY A 196 27.45 -6.28 0.48
C GLY A 196 28.59 -5.51 -0.19
N ILE A 197 28.28 -4.91 -1.31
CA ILE A 197 29.20 -4.14 -2.16
C ILE A 197 28.53 -2.86 -2.70
N LEU A 198 27.45 -2.38 -2.07
CA LEU A 198 26.79 -1.14 -2.51
C LEU A 198 27.67 0.08 -2.29
N ASP A 199 28.41 0.11 -1.19
CA ASP A 199 29.33 1.17 -0.78
C ASP A 199 30.60 1.29 -1.65
N GLU A 200 30.90 0.29 -2.47
CA GLU A 200 32.03 0.30 -3.39
C GLU A 200 31.82 1.21 -4.63
N ASN A 201 30.66 1.85 -4.78
CA ASN A 201 30.42 2.73 -5.90
C ASN A 201 31.07 4.11 -5.67
N ILE A 202 32.13 4.38 -6.41
CA ILE A 202 32.89 5.65 -6.36
C ILE A 202 32.56 6.58 -7.55
N ARG A 203 31.62 6.20 -8.42
CA ARG A 203 31.25 6.99 -9.58
C ARG A 203 30.55 8.28 -9.13
N LYS A 204 31.07 9.41 -9.55
CA LYS A 204 30.40 10.71 -9.41
C LYS A 204 29.41 10.93 -10.54
N SER A 205 28.35 11.62 -10.23
CA SER A 205 27.38 12.05 -11.25
C SER A 205 28.01 13.05 -12.21
N ASP A 206 27.66 12.93 -13.47
CA ASP A 206 27.95 13.87 -14.54
C ASP A 206 26.75 14.75 -14.90
N SER A 207 25.70 14.72 -14.07
CA SER A 207 24.52 15.53 -14.25
C SER A 207 24.84 17.01 -14.13
N VAL A 208 24.27 17.82 -15.02
CA VAL A 208 24.37 19.29 -14.92
C VAL A 208 23.19 19.88 -14.12
N LEU A 209 22.17 19.05 -13.84
CA LEU A 209 21.08 19.41 -12.95
C LEU A 209 21.50 19.26 -11.49
N THR A 210 20.78 19.86 -10.58
CA THR A 210 20.98 19.62 -9.15
C THR A 210 20.83 18.12 -8.84
N HIS A 211 21.81 17.56 -8.15
CA HIS A 211 21.90 16.13 -7.85
C HIS A 211 20.91 15.70 -6.79
N VAL A 212 19.67 15.45 -7.21
CA VAL A 212 18.57 15.05 -6.31
C VAL A 212 18.39 13.53 -6.24
N ARG A 213 18.96 12.78 -7.20
CA ARG A 213 18.97 11.32 -7.24
C ARG A 213 20.31 10.74 -7.68
N SER A 214 21.06 11.42 -8.51
CA SER A 214 22.31 10.91 -9.07
C SER A 214 23.44 10.77 -8.05
N ASP A 215 23.36 11.42 -6.91
CA ASP A 215 24.28 11.28 -5.77
C ASP A 215 23.98 10.04 -4.89
N PHE A 216 23.05 9.15 -5.28
CA PHE A 216 22.73 7.96 -4.48
C PHE A 216 23.98 7.13 -4.08
N PRO A 217 25.09 7.05 -4.86
CA PRO A 217 26.28 6.31 -4.45
C PRO A 217 26.93 6.87 -3.17
N GLU A 218 26.89 8.17 -2.98
CA GLU A 218 27.44 8.80 -1.78
C GLU A 218 26.59 8.45 -0.53
N TYR A 219 25.26 8.35 -0.69
CA TYR A 219 24.38 7.88 0.38
C TYR A 219 24.59 6.40 0.68
N ASP A 220 24.81 5.55 -0.34
CA ASP A 220 25.13 4.13 -0.14
C ASP A 220 26.47 3.97 0.59
N ARG A 221 27.47 4.86 0.35
CA ARG A 221 28.82 4.81 0.99
C ARG A 221 28.86 5.29 2.42
N PHE A 222 28.17 6.38 2.72
CA PHE A 222 28.31 7.08 4.00
C PHE A 222 27.11 6.91 4.92
N GLY A 223 26.00 6.35 4.44
CA GLY A 223 24.73 6.28 5.14
C GLY A 223 24.48 5.00 5.93
N ASP A 224 25.44 4.06 5.96
CA ASP A 224 25.26 2.79 6.68
C ASP A 224 25.03 3.01 8.18
N GLY A 225 23.93 2.47 8.70
CA GLY A 225 23.47 2.69 10.08
C GLY A 225 22.78 4.03 10.32
N GLY A 226 22.58 4.81 9.27
CA GLY A 226 21.85 6.08 9.32
C GLY A 226 20.33 5.88 9.44
N ILE A 227 19.62 7.00 9.50
CA ILE A 227 18.16 7.05 9.56
C ILE A 227 17.61 7.00 8.13
N ASP A 228 16.89 5.93 7.74
CA ASP A 228 16.23 5.89 6.43
C ASP A 228 15.15 6.94 6.35
N HIS A 229 14.25 6.90 7.33
CA HIS A 229 13.22 7.93 7.53
C HIS A 229 12.90 8.06 9.02
N LEU A 230 12.43 9.24 9.42
CA LEU A 230 11.89 9.51 10.75
C LEU A 230 10.86 10.64 10.61
N THR A 231 9.57 10.29 10.63
CA THR A 231 8.50 11.21 10.29
C THR A 231 7.42 11.23 11.36
N PHE A 232 7.00 12.44 11.72
CA PHE A 232 5.74 12.70 12.37
C PHE A 232 4.65 12.79 11.31
N ARG A 233 3.63 11.95 11.42
CA ARG A 233 2.57 11.78 10.42
C ARG A 233 1.20 12.10 10.99
N TYR A 234 0.44 12.87 10.22
CA TYR A 234 -1.00 13.02 10.35
C TYR A 234 -1.70 12.28 9.21
N LEU A 235 -2.68 11.43 9.51
CA LEU A 235 -3.51 10.73 8.53
C LEU A 235 -4.96 10.81 8.96
N SER A 236 -5.84 11.29 8.08
CA SER A 236 -7.26 11.44 8.38
C SER A 236 -8.12 11.33 7.14
N LYS A 237 -9.41 11.13 7.38
CA LYS A 237 -10.46 11.19 6.37
C LYS A 237 -11.40 12.35 6.70
N ILE A 238 -11.36 13.40 5.90
CA ILE A 238 -12.10 14.65 6.17
C ILE A 238 -13.51 14.66 5.56
N SER A 239 -13.79 13.74 4.62
CA SER A 239 -15.13 13.52 4.08
C SER A 239 -15.28 12.06 3.65
N PRO A 240 -16.50 11.57 3.30
CA PRO A 240 -16.69 10.18 2.84
C PRO A 240 -15.79 9.75 1.67
N LYS A 241 -15.24 10.71 0.92
CA LYS A 241 -14.44 10.47 -0.29
C LYS A 241 -13.07 11.15 -0.27
N THR A 242 -12.75 11.96 0.77
CA THR A 242 -11.53 12.76 0.81
C THR A 242 -10.64 12.35 1.96
N TYR A 243 -9.43 11.97 1.63
CA TYR A 243 -8.37 11.56 2.55
C TYR A 243 -7.27 12.60 2.53
N VAL A 244 -6.62 12.81 3.67
CA VAL A 244 -5.49 13.73 3.80
C VAL A 244 -4.38 13.10 4.61
N ARG A 245 -3.15 13.40 4.23
CA ARG A 245 -1.93 13.02 4.93
C ARG A 245 -1.01 14.23 5.01
N ALA A 246 -0.37 14.43 6.15
CA ALA A 246 0.75 15.35 6.28
C ALA A 246 1.89 14.66 6.99
N GLU A 247 3.11 14.94 6.61
CA GLU A 247 4.32 14.39 7.20
C GLU A 247 5.37 15.49 7.39
N PHE A 248 6.11 15.38 8.48
CA PHE A 248 7.22 16.26 8.78
C PHE A 248 8.39 15.46 9.38
N GLY A 249 9.62 15.77 8.97
CA GLY A 249 10.84 15.14 9.46
C GLY A 249 11.76 14.67 8.33
N TYR A 250 12.45 13.56 8.55
CA TYR A 250 13.29 12.91 7.53
C TYR A 250 12.40 12.01 6.69
N LEU A 251 11.97 12.52 5.53
CA LEU A 251 10.94 11.91 4.69
C LEU A 251 11.45 10.67 3.97
N GLU A 252 12.71 10.69 3.59
CA GLU A 252 13.40 9.60 2.89
C GLU A 252 14.91 9.67 3.13
N THR A 253 15.65 8.73 2.57
CA THR A 253 17.11 8.66 2.63
C THR A 253 17.79 9.98 2.24
N MET A 254 17.34 10.63 1.14
CA MET A 254 18.00 11.80 0.57
C MET A 254 17.37 13.14 0.96
N PHE A 255 16.13 13.15 1.45
CA PHE A 255 15.40 14.38 1.75
C PHE A 255 14.64 14.32 3.06
N GLY A 256 14.67 15.45 3.78
CA GLY A 256 13.78 15.75 4.90
C GLY A 256 12.97 17.00 4.62
N GLY A 257 11.97 17.30 5.45
CA GLY A 257 11.14 18.49 5.30
C GLY A 257 9.70 18.25 5.70
N ALA A 258 8.76 18.86 4.97
CA ALA A 258 7.32 18.72 5.20
C ALA A 258 6.63 18.36 3.88
N ALA A 259 5.68 17.46 3.94
CA ALA A 259 4.87 17.02 2.80
C ALA A 259 3.40 16.93 3.20
N VAL A 260 2.51 17.30 2.30
CA VAL A 260 1.06 17.16 2.43
C VAL A 260 0.50 16.48 1.19
N GLU A 261 -0.50 15.64 1.38
CA GLU A 261 -1.19 14.92 0.30
C GLU A 261 -2.68 14.90 0.57
N ALA A 262 -3.49 15.16 -0.46
CA ALA A 262 -4.93 15.01 -0.45
C ALA A 262 -5.35 14.07 -1.58
N LEU A 263 -6.29 13.18 -1.30
CA LEU A 263 -6.83 12.22 -2.26
C LEU A 263 -8.36 12.26 -2.24
N TYR A 264 -8.96 12.49 -3.39
CA TYR A 264 -10.39 12.29 -3.62
C TYR A 264 -10.61 10.92 -4.28
N LYS A 265 -11.25 10.00 -3.57
CA LYS A 265 -11.53 8.63 -4.03
C LYS A 265 -12.83 8.11 -3.43
N SER A 266 -13.79 7.76 -4.29
CA SER A 266 -14.99 7.01 -3.90
C SER A 266 -14.75 5.51 -4.06
N ASN A 267 -15.26 4.70 -3.13
CA ASN A 267 -15.17 3.24 -3.21
C ASN A 267 -15.88 2.65 -4.44
N ALA A 268 -16.86 3.36 -4.99
CA ALA A 268 -17.61 2.93 -6.17
C ALA A 268 -17.02 3.45 -7.50
N SER A 269 -15.98 4.29 -7.47
CA SER A 269 -15.40 4.91 -8.66
C SER A 269 -14.10 4.23 -9.07
N ASP A 270 -13.87 4.07 -10.35
CA ASP A 270 -12.60 3.62 -10.92
C ASP A 270 -11.59 4.78 -11.09
N LEU A 271 -12.02 6.02 -10.81
CA LEU A 271 -11.17 7.21 -10.86
C LEU A 271 -10.84 7.72 -9.47
N ALA A 272 -9.65 8.30 -9.34
CA ALA A 272 -9.24 9.09 -8.18
C ALA A 272 -8.40 10.30 -8.61
N LEU A 273 -8.44 11.36 -7.80
CA LEU A 273 -7.63 12.56 -7.98
C LEU A 273 -6.79 12.78 -6.73
N GLY A 274 -5.47 12.87 -6.91
CA GLY A 274 -4.50 13.17 -5.87
C GLY A 274 -3.84 14.53 -6.11
N ILE A 275 -3.52 15.22 -5.03
CA ILE A 275 -2.70 16.43 -5.01
C ILE A 275 -1.66 16.24 -3.92
N ASP A 276 -0.39 16.50 -4.22
CA ASP A 276 0.70 16.50 -3.26
C ASP A 276 1.49 17.81 -3.36
N LEU A 277 2.04 18.23 -2.23
CA LEU A 277 2.94 19.38 -2.11
C LEU A 277 3.97 19.08 -1.02
N ALA A 278 5.24 19.39 -1.28
CA ALA A 278 6.30 19.22 -0.30
C ALA A 278 7.34 20.34 -0.39
N VAL A 279 7.86 20.71 0.78
CA VAL A 279 9.11 21.47 0.91
C VAL A 279 10.16 20.48 1.37
N ALA A 280 11.13 20.21 0.51
CA ALA A 280 12.15 19.19 0.70
C ALA A 280 13.55 19.80 0.75
N LYS A 281 14.32 19.48 1.78
CA LYS A 281 15.72 19.86 1.95
C LYS A 281 16.61 18.64 1.88
N GLN A 282 17.68 18.70 1.11
CA GLN A 282 18.58 17.57 0.90
C GLN A 282 19.36 17.27 2.20
N ARG A 283 19.42 16.00 2.57
CA ARG A 283 20.13 15.51 3.75
C ARG A 283 21.62 15.33 3.45
N GLU A 284 22.44 15.34 4.48
CA GLU A 284 23.84 14.91 4.37
C GLU A 284 23.95 13.43 4.02
N PHE A 285 25.05 13.04 3.41
CA PHE A 285 25.32 11.68 2.94
C PHE A 285 25.36 10.64 4.06
N ASN A 286 25.75 11.04 5.28
CA ASN A 286 25.79 10.16 6.45
C ASN A 286 24.40 9.78 6.98
N GLN A 287 23.34 10.34 6.40
CA GLN A 287 21.92 10.07 6.74
C GLN A 287 21.58 10.27 8.22
N MET A 288 22.37 11.09 8.92
CA MET A 288 22.06 11.47 10.31
C MET A 288 21.15 12.71 10.35
N LEU A 289 21.41 13.66 11.24
CA LEU A 289 20.53 14.81 11.46
C LEU A 289 20.85 16.03 10.58
N GLY A 290 21.95 15.98 9.83
CA GLY A 290 22.43 17.10 9.02
C GLY A 290 21.69 17.30 7.70
N PHE A 291 21.70 18.56 7.20
CA PHE A 291 21.16 18.93 5.92
C PHE A 291 22.21 19.71 5.10
N LYS A 292 22.15 19.51 3.78
CA LYS A 292 22.88 20.29 2.77
C LYS A 292 22.12 21.60 2.47
N ASP A 293 22.69 22.43 1.61
CA ASP A 293 22.09 23.75 1.28
C ASP A 293 20.90 23.64 0.33
N TYR A 294 20.83 22.58 -0.49
CA TYR A 294 19.77 22.47 -1.48
C TYR A 294 18.39 22.24 -0.84
N GLN A 295 17.47 23.14 -1.20
CA GLN A 295 16.08 23.08 -0.80
C GLN A 295 15.19 23.36 -2.02
N THR A 296 14.08 22.65 -2.11
CA THR A 296 13.12 22.83 -3.20
C THR A 296 11.68 22.63 -2.71
N THR A 297 10.75 23.22 -3.46
CA THR A 297 9.32 22.92 -3.33
C THR A 297 8.92 22.08 -4.51
N THR A 298 8.29 20.93 -4.27
CA THR A 298 7.79 19.99 -5.29
C THR A 298 6.31 19.71 -5.05
N GLY A 299 5.58 19.38 -6.09
CA GLY A 299 4.17 19.03 -5.97
C GLY A 299 3.55 18.66 -7.30
N HIS A 300 2.53 17.81 -7.24
CA HIS A 300 1.89 17.24 -8.42
C HIS A 300 0.38 17.17 -8.25
N VAL A 301 -0.32 17.24 -9.37
CA VAL A 301 -1.70 16.79 -9.50
C VAL A 301 -1.68 15.48 -10.26
N THR A 302 -2.31 14.45 -9.69
CA THR A 302 -2.27 13.09 -10.23
C THR A 302 -3.67 12.55 -10.44
N LEU A 303 -3.97 12.12 -11.65
CA LEU A 303 -5.16 11.36 -11.99
C LEU A 303 -4.81 9.87 -11.98
N TYR A 304 -5.58 9.09 -11.23
CA TYR A 304 -5.51 7.63 -11.20
C TYR A 304 -6.76 7.05 -11.86
N TRP A 305 -6.56 6.10 -12.73
CA TRP A 305 -7.65 5.41 -13.42
C TRP A 305 -7.43 3.90 -13.44
N ASP A 306 -8.35 3.20 -12.81
CA ASP A 306 -8.44 1.75 -12.81
C ASP A 306 -9.26 1.32 -14.04
N ALA A 307 -8.60 1.05 -15.17
CA ALA A 307 -9.23 0.75 -16.44
C ALA A 307 -9.69 -0.72 -16.49
N GLY A 308 -10.66 -1.05 -15.65
CA GLY A 308 -11.25 -2.38 -15.56
C GLY A 308 -10.36 -3.41 -14.87
N LYS A 309 -10.49 -4.70 -15.23
CA LYS A 309 -9.92 -5.79 -14.43
C LYS A 309 -8.40 -5.97 -14.56
N LYS A 310 -7.73 -5.32 -15.50
CA LYS A 310 -6.34 -5.68 -15.85
C LYS A 310 -5.37 -4.53 -15.85
N PHE A 311 -5.78 -3.32 -16.18
CA PHE A 311 -4.89 -2.19 -16.40
C PHE A 311 -5.16 -1.07 -15.41
N ASP A 312 -4.09 -0.40 -14.98
CA ASP A 312 -4.11 0.82 -14.20
C ASP A 312 -3.33 1.89 -14.97
N PHE A 313 -3.84 3.11 -14.96
CA PHE A 313 -3.20 4.29 -15.51
C PHE A 313 -3.02 5.33 -14.42
N GLN A 314 -1.88 6.01 -14.43
CA GLN A 314 -1.61 7.16 -13.59
C GLN A 314 -0.99 8.24 -14.45
N ALA A 315 -1.56 9.44 -14.44
CA ALA A 315 -1.02 10.61 -15.10
C ALA A 315 -0.83 11.72 -14.08
N SER A 316 0.38 12.24 -13.97
CA SER A 316 0.70 13.33 -13.04
C SER A 316 1.42 14.46 -13.76
N VAL A 317 1.11 15.70 -13.33
CA VAL A 317 1.77 16.92 -13.80
C VAL A 317 2.17 17.75 -12.59
N GLY A 318 3.35 18.39 -12.67
CA GLY A 318 3.81 19.21 -11.57
C GLY A 318 5.30 19.56 -11.63
N ARG A 319 5.82 19.98 -10.49
CA ARG A 319 7.21 20.36 -10.28
C ARG A 319 7.96 19.24 -9.57
N TYR A 320 9.06 18.82 -10.15
CA TYR A 320 9.92 17.74 -9.67
C TYR A 320 11.02 18.26 -8.73
N LEU A 321 11.79 17.33 -8.14
CA LEU A 321 12.80 17.63 -7.12
C LEU A 321 13.96 18.49 -7.63
N ALA A 322 14.39 18.33 -8.88
CA ALA A 322 15.44 19.16 -9.48
C ALA A 322 14.95 20.58 -9.84
N GLY A 323 13.68 20.87 -9.61
CA GLY A 323 13.06 22.17 -9.88
C GLY A 323 12.36 22.24 -11.25
N ASP A 324 12.50 21.24 -12.06
CA ASP A 324 11.92 21.09 -13.38
C ASP A 324 10.40 20.87 -13.35
N TRP A 325 9.70 21.28 -14.41
CA TRP A 325 8.26 21.11 -14.58
C TRP A 325 7.96 20.09 -15.67
N GLY A 326 6.96 19.28 -15.47
CA GLY A 326 6.63 18.28 -16.47
C GLY A 326 5.48 17.36 -16.09
N GLY A 327 5.43 16.21 -16.78
CA GLY A 327 4.42 15.19 -16.55
C GLY A 327 4.97 13.78 -16.61
N THR A 328 4.39 12.90 -15.79
CA THR A 328 4.66 11.45 -15.80
C THR A 328 3.40 10.72 -16.20
N LEU A 329 3.53 9.78 -17.16
CA LEU A 329 2.51 8.79 -17.46
C LEU A 329 3.01 7.41 -17.02
N GLU A 330 2.22 6.72 -16.23
CA GLU A 330 2.44 5.34 -15.83
C GLU A 330 1.31 4.46 -16.34
N VAL A 331 1.66 3.31 -16.90
CA VAL A 331 0.72 2.28 -17.33
C VAL A 331 1.17 0.95 -16.73
N SER A 332 0.25 0.25 -16.08
CA SER A 332 0.55 -1.04 -15.49
C SER A 332 -0.54 -2.06 -15.72
N ARG A 333 -0.14 -3.33 -15.67
CA ARG A 333 -1.02 -4.49 -15.79
C ARG A 333 -0.91 -5.36 -14.56
N ARG A 334 -2.06 -5.71 -13.98
CA ARG A 334 -2.17 -6.68 -12.89
C ARG A 334 -2.57 -8.05 -13.40
N PHE A 335 -1.93 -9.07 -12.86
CA PHE A 335 -2.16 -10.47 -13.18
C PHE A 335 -2.95 -11.15 -12.05
N ALA A 336 -3.65 -12.25 -12.38
CA ALA A 336 -4.47 -12.99 -11.43
C ALA A 336 -3.67 -13.58 -10.25
N ASN A 337 -2.37 -13.80 -10.41
CA ASN A 337 -1.45 -14.23 -9.36
C ASN A 337 -1.02 -13.10 -8.42
N GLY A 338 -1.45 -11.84 -8.67
CA GLY A 338 -1.13 -10.66 -7.86
C GLY A 338 0.11 -9.90 -8.32
N TRP A 339 0.81 -10.37 -9.34
CA TRP A 339 1.91 -9.60 -9.94
C TRP A 339 1.37 -8.36 -10.63
N LYS A 340 2.13 -7.26 -10.57
CA LYS A 340 1.87 -6.05 -11.34
C LYS A 340 3.13 -5.69 -12.12
N VAL A 341 3.00 -5.50 -13.41
CA VAL A 341 4.07 -5.06 -14.31
C VAL A 341 3.66 -3.76 -14.94
N GLY A 342 4.55 -2.79 -14.93
CA GLY A 342 4.26 -1.49 -15.51
C GLY A 342 5.48 -0.80 -16.07
N THR A 343 5.21 0.29 -16.76
CA THR A 343 6.20 1.21 -17.31
C THR A 343 5.77 2.63 -17.01
N TYR A 344 6.73 3.53 -16.92
CA TYR A 344 6.48 4.95 -16.82
C TYR A 344 7.44 5.74 -17.72
N ALA A 345 7.00 6.93 -18.10
CA ALA A 345 7.80 7.93 -18.80
C ALA A 345 7.51 9.30 -18.20
N THR A 346 8.55 10.07 -17.91
CA THR A 346 8.48 11.43 -17.40
C THR A 346 9.16 12.37 -18.38
N LEU A 347 8.40 13.35 -18.86
CA LEU A 347 8.90 14.42 -19.74
C LEU A 347 8.80 15.73 -18.97
N THR A 348 9.89 16.50 -18.96
CA THR A 348 9.98 17.79 -18.28
C THR A 348 10.45 18.88 -19.25
N ASP A 349 10.48 20.10 -18.78
CA ASP A 349 11.01 21.27 -19.51
C ASP A 349 12.54 21.27 -19.66
N VAL A 350 13.23 20.28 -19.08
CA VAL A 350 14.67 20.08 -19.28
C VAL A 350 14.93 19.62 -20.71
N PRO A 351 15.76 20.35 -21.49
CA PRO A 351 16.12 19.93 -22.85
C PRO A 351 16.78 18.56 -22.85
N PHE A 352 16.51 17.74 -23.87
CA PHE A 352 17.06 16.39 -23.97
C PHE A 352 18.59 16.36 -23.93
N THR A 353 19.23 17.37 -24.48
CA THR A 353 20.71 17.54 -24.45
C THR A 353 21.22 17.81 -23.04
N THR A 354 20.49 18.57 -22.23
CA THR A 354 20.82 18.89 -20.83
C THR A 354 20.46 17.76 -19.89
N PHE A 355 19.41 17.02 -20.18
CA PHE A 355 19.02 15.84 -19.40
C PHE A 355 20.13 14.78 -19.40
N GLY A 356 20.91 14.72 -20.45
CA GLY A 356 22.03 13.80 -20.66
C GLY A 356 21.58 12.46 -21.25
N GLU A 357 22.35 11.42 -21.00
CA GLU A 357 22.10 10.10 -21.53
C GLU A 357 20.69 9.60 -21.17
N GLY A 358 19.95 9.15 -22.19
CA GLY A 358 18.56 8.68 -22.05
C GLY A 358 17.49 9.70 -22.37
N SER A 359 17.79 10.99 -22.51
CA SER A 359 16.92 12.09 -22.95
C SER A 359 15.73 12.43 -22.02
N PHE A 360 15.15 11.49 -21.31
CA PHE A 360 14.07 11.67 -20.32
C PHE A 360 14.00 10.48 -19.35
N ASP A 361 13.37 10.68 -18.18
CA ASP A 361 13.24 9.62 -17.19
C ASP A 361 12.18 8.59 -17.61
N LYS A 362 12.54 7.32 -17.53
CA LYS A 362 11.70 6.20 -17.89
C LYS A 362 12.13 4.95 -17.17
N GLY A 363 11.22 4.02 -17.01
CA GLY A 363 11.54 2.76 -16.38
C GLY A 363 10.44 1.72 -16.49
N LEU A 364 10.81 0.51 -16.11
CA LEU A 364 9.90 -0.61 -15.90
C LEU A 364 9.82 -0.90 -14.41
N PHE A 365 8.69 -1.37 -13.95
CA PHE A 365 8.57 -1.87 -12.60
C PHE A 365 7.79 -3.17 -12.55
N LEU A 366 8.14 -3.98 -11.56
CA LEU A 366 7.54 -5.26 -11.28
C LEU A 366 7.22 -5.31 -9.77
N GLU A 367 5.94 -5.42 -9.41
CA GLU A 367 5.54 -5.66 -8.03
C GLU A 367 5.23 -7.15 -7.85
N LEU A 368 5.90 -7.75 -6.87
CA LEU A 368 5.77 -9.16 -6.52
C LEU A 368 5.10 -9.29 -5.16
N PRO A 369 3.98 -10.04 -5.04
CA PRO A 369 3.40 -10.33 -3.74
C PRO A 369 4.31 -11.29 -2.95
N LEU A 370 4.62 -10.92 -1.70
CA LEU A 370 5.52 -11.71 -0.86
C LEU A 370 4.89 -13.04 -0.41
N ASP A 371 3.56 -13.13 -0.33
CA ASP A 371 2.85 -14.39 -0.05
C ASP A 371 3.23 -15.50 -1.04
N TRP A 372 3.53 -15.11 -2.28
CA TRP A 372 3.99 -16.04 -3.31
C TRP A 372 5.42 -16.54 -3.06
N MET A 373 6.30 -15.69 -2.48
CA MET A 373 7.71 -16.02 -2.22
C MET A 373 7.89 -16.83 -0.95
N VAL A 374 7.17 -16.48 0.12
CA VAL A 374 7.39 -17.09 1.45
C VAL A 374 6.38 -18.19 1.78
N GLY A 375 5.35 -18.41 0.93
CA GLY A 375 4.36 -19.47 1.13
C GLY A 375 3.40 -19.26 2.31
N THR A 376 3.45 -18.08 2.96
CA THR A 376 2.57 -17.69 4.05
C THR A 376 1.69 -16.51 3.65
N LYS A 377 0.57 -16.32 4.34
CA LYS A 377 -0.33 -15.18 4.09
C LYS A 377 0.35 -13.87 4.50
N VAL A 378 0.71 -13.06 3.53
CA VAL A 378 1.31 -11.73 3.77
C VAL A 378 0.71 -10.74 2.78
N ARG A 379 0.26 -9.59 3.26
CA ARG A 379 -0.26 -8.51 2.40
C ARG A 379 0.83 -7.69 1.72
N SER A 380 2.06 -7.82 2.18
CA SER A 380 3.20 -7.05 1.66
C SER A 380 3.54 -7.44 0.23
N GLN A 381 4.00 -6.45 -0.52
CA GLN A 381 4.50 -6.59 -1.89
C GLN A 381 5.90 -5.99 -1.96
N ARG A 382 6.75 -6.55 -2.79
CA ARG A 382 8.07 -5.98 -3.09
C ARG A 382 8.05 -5.43 -4.51
N ALA A 383 8.40 -4.17 -4.65
CA ALA A 383 8.58 -3.56 -5.97
C ALA A 383 10.04 -3.71 -6.41
N LEU A 384 10.23 -4.12 -7.64
CA LEU A 384 11.49 -4.10 -8.37
C LEU A 384 11.35 -3.03 -9.45
N ILE A 385 12.16 -1.99 -9.37
CA ILE A 385 12.18 -0.91 -10.35
C ILE A 385 13.45 -1.06 -11.19
N ILE A 386 13.27 -1.11 -12.50
CA ILE A 386 14.35 -1.22 -13.48
C ILE A 386 14.41 0.10 -14.25
N LYS A 387 15.44 0.89 -13.95
CA LYS A 387 15.75 2.13 -14.67
C LYS A 387 17.02 1.91 -15.48
N PRO A 388 17.05 2.30 -16.74
CA PRO A 388 18.29 2.20 -17.53
C PRO A 388 19.41 3.04 -16.93
N ILE A 389 19.10 4.25 -16.47
CA ILE A 389 20.03 5.20 -15.88
C ILE A 389 19.30 6.02 -14.82
N THR A 390 19.91 6.27 -13.69
CA THR A 390 19.38 7.19 -12.67
C THR A 390 19.80 8.62 -13.03
N ARG A 391 18.83 9.49 -13.25
CA ARG A 391 19.00 10.91 -13.56
C ARG A 391 18.20 11.77 -12.58
N ASP A 392 18.47 13.07 -12.59
CA ASP A 392 17.86 14.04 -11.66
C ASP A 392 16.57 14.65 -12.19
N GLY A 393 16.48 14.87 -13.50
CA GLY A 393 15.27 15.38 -14.14
C GLY A 393 14.10 14.42 -14.02
N GLY A 394 12.90 14.95 -13.70
CA GLY A 394 11.69 14.17 -13.52
C GLY A 394 11.62 13.36 -12.21
N ALA A 395 12.55 13.58 -11.30
CA ALA A 395 12.61 12.85 -10.03
C ALA A 395 11.55 13.36 -9.05
N LYS A 396 10.73 12.45 -8.52
CA LYS A 396 9.76 12.73 -7.46
C LYS A 396 10.33 12.45 -6.07
N LEU A 397 9.80 13.13 -5.06
CA LEU A 397 10.03 12.78 -3.66
C LEU A 397 9.46 11.36 -3.41
N MET A 398 10.22 10.50 -2.73
CA MET A 398 9.69 9.20 -2.31
C MET A 398 8.52 9.40 -1.35
N GLY A 399 7.52 8.57 -1.49
CA GLY A 399 6.30 8.74 -0.70
C GLY A 399 5.20 9.58 -1.36
N THR A 400 5.47 10.23 -2.48
CA THR A 400 4.42 10.84 -3.32
C THR A 400 3.46 9.76 -3.82
N GLY A 401 2.14 10.00 -3.67
CA GLY A 401 1.10 9.03 -4.05
C GLY A 401 0.90 7.86 -3.08
N GLN A 402 1.53 7.88 -1.90
CA GLN A 402 1.34 6.83 -0.89
C GLN A 402 -0.11 6.74 -0.41
N LEU A 403 -0.82 7.86 -0.36
CA LEU A 403 -2.22 7.88 0.07
C LEU A 403 -3.10 7.06 -0.87
N TYR A 404 -2.90 7.19 -2.19
CA TYR A 404 -3.61 6.36 -3.17
C TYR A 404 -3.28 4.88 -2.99
N SER A 405 -2.02 4.51 -2.88
CA SER A 405 -1.62 3.10 -2.72
C SER A 405 -2.10 2.49 -1.40
N LEU A 406 -2.18 3.28 -0.33
CA LEU A 406 -2.74 2.87 0.96
C LEU A 406 -4.25 2.58 0.87
N ILE A 407 -5.01 3.47 0.20
CA ILE A 407 -6.46 3.43 0.13
C ILE A 407 -6.95 2.42 -0.91
N ASN A 408 -6.35 2.41 -2.11
CA ASN A 408 -6.86 1.64 -3.25
C ASN A 408 -6.83 0.12 -3.04
N ARG A 409 -5.96 -0.38 -2.18
CA ARG A 409 -5.81 -1.83 -1.90
C ARG A 409 -7.08 -2.53 -1.41
N ASP A 410 -7.97 -1.82 -0.75
CA ASP A 410 -9.19 -2.37 -0.17
C ASP A 410 -10.46 -1.90 -0.92
N GLN A 411 -10.30 -1.19 -2.05
CA GLN A 411 -11.40 -0.61 -2.84
C GLN A 411 -12.09 -1.62 -3.75
N ASN A 412 -13.26 -1.22 -4.25
CA ASN A 412 -14.15 -2.07 -5.06
C ASN A 412 -13.50 -2.57 -6.35
N SER A 413 -12.63 -1.81 -6.97
CA SER A 413 -11.89 -2.24 -8.15
C SER A 413 -11.09 -3.52 -7.89
N GLU A 414 -10.45 -3.63 -6.72
CA GLU A 414 -9.72 -4.83 -6.32
C GLU A 414 -10.67 -6.01 -6.05
N VAL A 415 -11.83 -5.75 -5.42
CA VAL A 415 -12.85 -6.79 -5.22
C VAL A 415 -13.36 -7.34 -6.56
N ILE A 416 -13.65 -6.46 -7.53
CA ILE A 416 -14.11 -6.87 -8.86
C ILE A 416 -13.05 -7.69 -9.59
N ARG A 417 -11.79 -7.32 -9.50
CA ARG A 417 -10.67 -8.06 -10.12
C ARG A 417 -10.56 -9.48 -9.61
N GLU A 418 -10.73 -9.67 -8.32
CA GLU A 418 -10.50 -10.92 -7.64
C GLU A 418 -11.80 -11.62 -7.19
N MET A 419 -12.97 -11.25 -7.75
CA MET A 419 -14.27 -11.79 -7.36
C MET A 419 -14.34 -13.33 -7.36
N GLY A 420 -13.60 -14.00 -8.24
CA GLY A 420 -13.50 -15.46 -8.28
C GLY A 420 -12.86 -16.09 -7.03
N ARG A 421 -12.25 -15.29 -6.15
CA ARG A 421 -11.66 -15.73 -4.88
C ARG A 421 -12.59 -15.50 -3.67
N ALA A 422 -13.68 -14.78 -3.84
CA ALA A 422 -14.55 -14.34 -2.75
C ALA A 422 -15.07 -15.48 -1.85
N TRP A 423 -15.24 -16.66 -2.42
CA TRP A 423 -15.80 -17.82 -1.71
C TRP A 423 -14.80 -18.97 -1.46
N LYS A 424 -13.51 -18.67 -1.59
CA LYS A 424 -12.41 -19.61 -1.34
C LYS A 424 -11.85 -19.49 0.07
#